data_0486121c1db2504484f7aa4e4bda1640
#
_entry.id   0486121c1db2504484f7aa4e4bda1640
#
_cell.length_a   1.000
_cell.length_b   1.000
_cell.length_c   1.000
_cell.angle_alpha   90.00
_cell.angle_beta   90.00
_cell.angle_gamma   90.00
#
_symmetry.space_group_name_H-M   'P 1'
#
loop_
_entity.id
_entity.type
_entity.pdbx_description
1 polymer ?
#
loop_
_entity_poly.entity_id
_entity_poly.type
_entity_poly.pdbx_seq_one_letter_code
_entity_poly.pdbx_strand_id
1 'polypeptide(L)'
;MTRRNKTPYPMRKCVGCNISKNKEELFRISCHNDEIKIDIDGKAMGRGVYLCKNEQCLDRAVKRKSFYRAYGKQLPEKEENWLREKIRKEKNE
;
A
#
# COMPACT_ATOMS: atom_id res chain seq x y z
N MET A 1 23.12 -16.67 12.89
CA MET A 1 22.87 -16.25 12.54
C MET A 1 22.62 -15.52 12.14
N THR A 2 22.55 -15.16 11.76
CA THR A 2 22.42 -14.52 11.37
C THR A 2 21.99 -13.89 10.92
N ARG A 3 21.92 -13.48 10.55
CA ARG A 3 21.59 -12.87 10.05
C ARG A 3 21.17 -12.31 9.44
N ARG A 4 21.05 -11.94 9.34
CA ARG A 4 20.57 -11.39 8.86
C ARG A 4 20.72 -10.76 7.94
N ASN A 5 20.37 -10.92 7.36
CA ASN A 5 20.49 -10.42 6.27
C ASN A 5 20.06 -9.10 6.15
N LYS A 6 20.69 -8.35 5.73
CA LYS A 6 20.34 -7.13 5.55
C LYS A 6 19.97 -6.90 4.24
N THR A 7 18.72 -6.65 3.96
CA THR A 7 18.39 -6.23 2.64
C THR A 7 18.75 -4.77 2.53
N PRO A 8 19.16 -4.32 1.36
CA PRO A 8 19.48 -2.91 1.15
C PRO A 8 18.24 -2.03 1.18
N TYR A 9 17.06 -2.62 1.16
CA TYR A 9 15.81 -1.86 1.16
C TYR A 9 15.00 -2.15 2.39
N PRO A 10 14.34 -1.14 2.95
CA PRO A 10 13.46 -1.40 4.09
C PRO A 10 12.31 -2.28 3.67
N MET A 11 11.90 -3.15 4.56
CA MET A 11 10.77 -4.01 4.33
C MET A 11 9.52 -3.40 4.92
N ARG A 12 8.41 -3.59 4.25
CA ARG A 12 7.13 -3.09 4.72
C ARG A 12 6.08 -4.17 4.57
N LYS A 13 5.05 -4.10 5.37
CA LYS A 13 4.02 -5.12 5.38
C LYS A 13 2.80 -4.66 4.59
N CYS A 14 2.32 -5.51 3.70
CA CYS A 14 1.10 -5.23 2.94
C CYS A 14 -0.11 -5.34 3.85
N VAL A 15 -0.99 -4.34 3.80
CA VAL A 15 -2.17 -4.35 4.65
C VAL A 15 -3.23 -5.33 4.15
N GLY A 16 -3.05 -5.87 2.95
CA GLY A 16 -3.99 -6.87 2.42
C GLY A 16 -3.62 -8.29 2.80
N CYS A 17 -2.36 -8.67 2.57
CA CYS A 17 -1.95 -10.04 2.83
C CYS A 17 -1.03 -10.20 4.04
N ASN A 18 -0.60 -9.10 4.63
CA ASN A 18 0.26 -9.11 5.82
C ASN A 18 1.63 -9.73 5.59
N ILE A 19 2.07 -9.80 4.36
CA ILE A 19 3.39 -10.31 4.03
C ILE A 19 4.34 -9.14 3.84
N SER A 20 5.54 -9.26 4.39
CA SER A 20 6.56 -8.22 4.27
C SER A 20 7.28 -8.33 2.94
N LYS A 21 7.47 -7.19 2.31
CA LYS A 21 8.15 -7.12 1.01
C LYS A 21 8.97 -5.85 0.96
N ASN A 22 9.84 -5.75 -0.03
CA ASN A 22 10.55 -4.51 -0.27
C ASN A 22 9.55 -3.41 -0.57
N LYS A 23 9.77 -2.23 -0.03
CA LYS A 23 8.81 -1.15 -0.24
C LYS A 23 8.65 -0.81 -1.70
N GLU A 24 9.64 -1.11 -2.53
CA GLU A 24 9.54 -0.85 -3.96
C GLU A 24 8.52 -1.74 -4.65
N GLU A 25 8.20 -2.86 -4.03
CA GLU A 25 7.19 -3.77 -4.58
C GLU A 25 5.80 -3.44 -4.12
N LEU A 26 5.64 -2.35 -3.39
CA LEU A 26 4.36 -2.00 -2.78
C LEU A 26 3.99 -0.58 -3.16
N PHE A 27 2.67 -0.34 -3.21
CA PHE A 27 2.20 1.03 -3.24
C PHE A 27 2.24 1.58 -1.82
N ARG A 28 2.53 2.85 -1.69
CA ARG A 28 2.42 3.53 -0.42
C ARG A 28 1.17 4.42 -0.46
N ILE A 29 0.32 4.27 0.53
CA ILE A 29 -0.87 5.06 0.65
C ILE A 29 -0.73 5.88 1.93
N SER A 30 -0.69 7.19 1.80
CA SER A 30 -0.40 8.05 2.94
C SER A 30 -1.65 8.79 3.40
N CYS A 31 -1.62 9.22 4.65
CA CYS A 31 -2.68 10.05 5.21
C CYS A 31 -2.05 11.26 5.88
N HIS A 32 -2.41 12.43 5.41
CA HIS A 32 -1.88 13.67 5.94
C HIS A 32 -3.01 14.70 5.95
N ASN A 33 -3.16 15.38 7.07
CA ASN A 33 -4.25 16.35 7.23
C ASN A 33 -5.60 15.73 6.93
N ASP A 34 -5.79 14.50 7.43
CA ASP A 34 -7.05 13.79 7.27
C ASP A 34 -7.38 13.42 5.83
N GLU A 35 -6.40 13.43 4.97
CA GLU A 35 -6.60 13.13 3.56
C GLU A 35 -5.78 11.92 3.16
N ILE A 36 -6.45 10.92 2.59
CA ILE A 36 -5.77 9.70 2.13
C ILE A 36 -5.42 9.87 0.66
N LYS A 37 -4.16 9.68 0.33
CA LYS A 37 -3.69 9.82 -1.05
C LYS A 37 -2.67 8.74 -1.38
N ILE A 38 -2.60 8.39 -2.65
CA ILE A 38 -1.57 7.49 -3.14
C ILE A 38 -0.26 8.28 -3.23
N ASP A 39 0.78 7.73 -2.62
CA ASP A 39 2.09 8.37 -2.63
C ASP A 39 2.89 7.83 -3.79
N ILE A 40 2.86 8.51 -4.91
CA ILE A 40 3.45 8.03 -6.14
C ILE A 40 4.97 8.08 -6.12
N ASP A 41 5.52 9.14 -5.58
CA ASP A 41 6.97 9.32 -5.62
C ASP A 41 7.67 9.04 -4.30
N GLY A 42 6.94 8.57 -3.29
CA GLY A 42 7.53 8.21 -2.01
C GLY A 42 7.88 9.37 -1.12
N LYS A 43 7.40 10.57 -1.44
CA LYS A 43 7.76 11.76 -0.70
C LYS A 43 6.61 12.38 0.07
N ALA A 44 5.44 11.75 0.03
CA ALA A 44 4.29 12.31 0.72
C ALA A 44 4.51 12.28 2.22
N MET A 45 4.05 13.32 2.89
CA MET A 45 4.17 13.40 4.32
C MET A 45 3.06 12.64 5.01
N GLY A 46 3.23 12.41 6.29
CA GLY A 46 2.20 11.76 7.07
C GLY A 46 2.43 10.28 7.22
N ARG A 47 1.42 9.62 7.78
CA ARG A 47 1.51 8.18 8.01
C ARG A 47 1.28 7.43 6.73
N GLY A 48 1.91 6.28 6.60
CA GLY A 48 1.78 5.49 5.39
C GLY A 48 1.50 4.03 5.70
N VAL A 49 0.68 3.42 4.85
CA VAL A 49 0.50 1.98 4.84
C VAL A 49 0.86 1.50 3.45
N TYR A 50 1.12 0.21 3.33
CA TYR A 50 1.64 -0.34 2.09
C TYR A 50 0.72 -1.43 1.58
N LEU A 51 0.70 -1.59 0.26
CA LEU A 51 -0.22 -2.52 -0.38
C LEU A 51 0.47 -3.15 -1.57
N CYS A 52 0.36 -4.47 -1.68
CA CYS A 52 0.89 -5.18 -2.84
C CYS A 52 0.26 -4.67 -4.13
N LYS A 53 1.01 -4.77 -5.21
CA LYS A 53 0.53 -4.33 -6.51
C LYS A 53 -0.28 -5.42 -7.17
N ASN A 54 -1.32 -5.88 -6.49
CA ASN A 54 -2.25 -6.83 -7.08
C ASN A 54 -3.65 -6.58 -6.53
N GLU A 55 -4.64 -6.97 -7.32
CA GLU A 55 -6.02 -6.68 -6.98
C GLU A 55 -6.52 -7.48 -5.79
N GLN A 56 -5.98 -8.65 -5.59
CA GLN A 56 -6.42 -9.47 -4.47
C GLN A 56 -6.10 -8.81 -3.14
N CYS A 57 -4.93 -8.22 -3.03
CA CYS A 57 -4.56 -7.51 -1.82
C CYS A 57 -5.38 -6.26 -1.64
N LEU A 58 -5.65 -5.55 -2.74
CA LEU A 58 -6.50 -4.37 -2.66
C LEU A 58 -7.91 -4.75 -2.20
N ASP A 59 -8.47 -5.81 -2.78
CA ASP A 59 -9.79 -6.26 -2.39
C ASP A 59 -9.84 -6.65 -0.91
N ARG A 60 -8.82 -7.35 -0.45
CA ARG A 60 -8.76 -7.73 0.96
C ARG A 60 -8.66 -6.52 1.87
N ALA A 61 -7.84 -5.57 1.49
CA ALA A 61 -7.65 -4.38 2.32
C ALA A 61 -8.95 -3.59 2.43
N VAL A 62 -9.67 -3.47 1.32
CA VAL A 62 -10.95 -2.76 1.33
C VAL A 62 -11.98 -3.53 2.13
N LYS A 63 -12.06 -4.84 1.88
CA LYS A 63 -13.04 -5.68 2.55
C LYS A 63 -12.86 -5.73 4.05
N ARG A 64 -11.61 -5.79 4.49
CA ARG A 64 -11.30 -5.84 5.92
C ARG A 64 -11.24 -4.48 6.55
N LYS A 65 -11.46 -3.44 5.76
CA LYS A 65 -11.42 -2.06 6.24
C LYS A 65 -10.06 -1.72 6.84
N SER A 66 -9.01 -2.19 6.19
CA SER A 66 -7.65 -1.95 6.69
C SER A 66 -7.34 -0.47 6.76
N PHE A 67 -7.81 0.31 5.78
CA PHE A 67 -7.55 1.74 5.78
C PHE A 67 -8.33 2.43 6.89
N TYR A 68 -9.53 1.95 7.16
CA TYR A 68 -10.33 2.50 8.24
C TYR A 68 -9.64 2.26 9.58
N ARG A 69 -9.07 1.08 9.76
CA ARG A 69 -8.36 0.78 11.00
C ARG A 69 -7.12 1.65 11.16
N ALA A 70 -6.43 1.89 10.05
CA ALA A 70 -5.19 2.66 10.12
C ALA A 70 -5.44 4.15 10.28
N TYR A 71 -6.46 4.67 9.59
CA TYR A 71 -6.63 6.11 9.46
C TYR A 71 -7.96 6.63 9.95
N GLY A 72 -8.89 5.75 10.31
CA GLY A 72 -10.23 6.18 10.70
C GLY A 72 -11.10 6.56 9.54
N LYS A 73 -10.66 6.28 8.31
CA LYS A 73 -11.40 6.59 7.10
C LYS A 73 -11.23 5.49 6.10
N GLN A 74 -12.22 5.33 5.25
CA GLN A 74 -12.11 4.36 4.16
C GLN A 74 -11.30 4.96 3.03
N LEU A 75 -10.70 4.08 2.23
CA LEU A 75 -9.98 4.51 1.04
C LEU A 75 -10.98 5.18 0.10
N PRO A 76 -10.70 6.41 -0.36
CA PRO A 76 -11.62 7.07 -1.27
C PRO A 76 -11.75 6.30 -2.58
N GLU A 77 -12.93 6.33 -3.14
CA GLU A 77 -13.20 5.60 -4.37
C GLU A 77 -12.27 6.02 -5.50
N LYS A 78 -11.96 7.28 -5.56
CA LYS A 78 -11.06 7.80 -6.57
C LYS A 78 -9.69 7.12 -6.49
N GLU A 79 -9.17 7.01 -5.28
CA GLU A 79 -7.88 6.38 -5.05
C GLU A 79 -7.95 4.88 -5.32
N GLU A 80 -9.05 4.26 -4.93
CA GLU A 80 -9.23 2.83 -5.19
C GLU A 80 -9.25 2.55 -6.68
N ASN A 81 -9.95 3.37 -7.44
CA ASN A 81 -10.02 3.18 -8.89
C ASN A 81 -8.65 3.37 -9.54
N TRP A 82 -7.90 4.36 -9.08
CA TRP A 82 -6.56 4.58 -9.59
C TRP A 82 -5.68 3.36 -9.35
N LEU A 83 -5.76 2.80 -8.15
CA LEU A 83 -4.97 1.61 -7.83
C LEU A 83 -5.34 0.44 -8.72
N ARG A 84 -6.63 0.22 -8.93
CA ARG A 84 -7.06 -0.89 -9.78
C ARG A 84 -6.58 -0.74 -11.20
N GLU A 85 -6.67 0.46 -11.73
CA GLU A 85 -6.20 0.72 -13.08
C GLU A 85 -4.70 0.51 -13.20
N LYS A 86 -3.97 1.01 -12.23
CA LYS A 86 -2.52 0.89 -12.26
C LYS A 86 -2.10 -0.57 -12.20
N ILE A 87 -2.74 -1.33 -11.33
CA ILE A 87 -2.44 -2.76 -11.20
C ILE A 87 -2.72 -3.49 -12.50
N ARG A 88 -3.84 -3.21 -13.12
CA ARG A 88 -4.20 -3.88 -14.36
C ARG A 88 -3.27 -3.53 -15.48
N LYS A 89 -2.84 -2.29 -15.53
CA LYS A 89 -1.90 -1.88 -16.56
C LYS A 89 -0.57 -2.60 -16.43
N GLU A 90 -0.06 -2.70 -15.23
CA GLU A 90 1.21 -3.36 -15.03
C GLU A 90 1.13 -4.84 -15.29
N LYS A 91 -0.04 -5.41 -15.06
CA LYS A 91 -0.22 -6.82 -15.28
C LYS A 91 -0.28 -7.18 -16.75
N ASN A 92 -0.71 -6.26 -17.57
CA ASN A 92 -0.88 -6.50 -19.00
C ASN A 92 0.37 -6.23 -19.81
N GLU A 93 1.48 -6.05 -19.16
CA GLU A 93 2.73 -5.86 -19.89
C GLU A 93 3.59 -7.08 -20.06
#